data_41172cb7a5c6513769909b8ac0f40f48
#
_entry.id   41172cb7a5c6513769909b8ac0f40f48
#
_cell.length_a   1.000
_cell.length_b   1.000
_cell.length_c   1.000
_cell.angle_alpha   90.00
_cell.angle_beta   90.00
_cell.angle_gamma   90.00
#
_symmetry.space_group_name_H-M   'P 1'
#
loop_
_entity.id
_entity.type
_entity.pdbx_description
1 polymer ?
#
loop_
_entity_poly.entity_id
_entity_poly.type
_entity_poly.pdbx_seq_one_letter_code
_entity_poly.pdbx_strand_id
1 'polypeptide(L)'
;MKIFLTFILLIILLGCSFDNKSGIWTDNNESALKKQEKFKGFETLYSSTKPFNKIIEPKNNLKIILNPIKSNLKWTDEYYQNSNNLENFRYKDLNELIFKSKKLSKQIINQRLLYDNQKAIIVDDKGNIVVYSIESQQVILKYNFYKKKFRKIEKKLNIIIEKNIIYVGDNFGYLYALDYVNRKLIWAKNYKIPFRSNLKIIGKKLLVADINNSLYFVNKENGEKLKVLPTEETLIKNEFINSLVLNKNKLFYLNTYGSLYSINENGVINWFINLNQFLDINPNSLFYSSPILIHQNKIIISTDLYLYVIDSNTGSTLSKVAITSLFKPIISGKNLFLITENNLLVCMNVTTGEIFYSVDINQKIANFLNIKKKSANVKFLAIVNNDLFLFLNNSYLVKFTSKGKIKKIHKLSSKIKSLPIFINDSIVYLNNKNQLIIIN
;
A
#
# COMPACT_ATOMS: atom_id res chain seq x y z
N MET A 1 62.27 -2.00 37.95
CA MET A 1 61.44 -3.23 38.00
C MET A 1 59.94 -2.96 37.75
N LYS A 2 59.28 -1.95 38.34
CA LYS A 2 57.85 -1.67 38.07
C LYS A 2 57.55 -1.21 36.64
N ILE A 3 58.40 -0.43 35.98
CA ILE A 3 58.21 0.09 34.61
C ILE A 3 58.38 -1.03 33.56
N PHE A 4 59.23 -2.00 33.82
CA PHE A 4 59.41 -3.15 32.92
C PHE A 4 58.21 -4.11 32.95
N LEU A 5 57.58 -4.24 34.13
CA LEU A 5 56.39 -5.07 34.29
C LEU A 5 55.16 -4.46 33.61
N THR A 6 55.01 -3.10 33.62
CA THR A 6 53.95 -2.40 32.88
C THR A 6 54.11 -2.48 31.36
N PHE A 7 55.39 -2.53 30.87
CA PHE A 7 55.65 -2.66 29.41
C PHE A 7 55.34 -4.08 28.91
N ILE A 8 55.60 -5.12 29.72
CA ILE A 8 55.21 -6.50 29.39
C ILE A 8 53.70 -6.67 29.42
N LEU A 9 52.97 -6.03 30.36
CA LEU A 9 51.53 -6.07 30.43
C LEU A 9 50.87 -5.41 29.20
N LEU A 10 51.46 -4.35 28.65
CA LEU A 10 50.96 -3.66 27.46
C LEU A 10 51.15 -4.51 26.18
N ILE A 11 52.20 -5.34 26.08
CA ILE A 11 52.44 -6.20 24.91
C ILE A 11 51.48 -7.37 24.86
N ILE A 12 50.98 -7.84 26.02
CA ILE A 12 50.00 -8.96 26.09
C ILE A 12 48.61 -8.53 25.62
N LEU A 13 48.31 -7.23 25.62
CA LEU A 13 47.01 -6.69 25.20
C LEU A 13 46.88 -6.44 23.68
N LEU A 14 47.97 -6.56 22.91
CA LEU A 14 48.00 -6.24 21.48
C LEU A 14 47.71 -7.42 20.54
N GLY A 15 47.54 -8.64 21.11
CA GLY A 15 47.43 -9.88 20.29
C GLY A 15 46.02 -10.50 20.18
N CYS A 16 45.03 -10.08 20.97
CA CYS A 16 43.73 -10.75 20.97
C CYS A 16 42.59 -9.75 20.71
N SER A 17 41.80 -10.00 19.69
CA SER A 17 40.58 -9.27 19.45
C SER A 17 39.39 -10.02 20.05
N PHE A 18 38.51 -9.28 20.75
CA PHE A 18 37.27 -9.80 21.33
C PHE A 18 36.17 -9.85 20.27
N ASP A 19 35.61 -11.03 20.02
CA ASP A 19 34.45 -11.18 19.12
C ASP A 19 33.17 -10.80 19.87
N ASN A 20 32.61 -9.66 19.53
CA ASN A 20 31.38 -9.12 20.13
C ASN A 20 30.12 -9.99 19.91
N LYS A 21 30.18 -11.01 19.03
CA LYS A 21 29.04 -11.91 18.77
C LYS A 21 29.09 -13.19 19.57
N SER A 22 30.27 -13.70 19.85
CA SER A 22 30.47 -14.98 20.55
C SER A 22 31.00 -14.81 21.97
N GLY A 23 31.52 -13.63 22.34
CA GLY A 23 32.14 -13.37 23.65
C GLY A 23 33.45 -14.10 23.88
N ILE A 24 34.09 -14.66 22.87
CA ILE A 24 35.30 -15.46 22.94
C ILE A 24 36.49 -14.70 22.35
N TRP A 25 37.62 -14.74 23.01
CA TRP A 25 38.90 -14.20 22.51
C TRP A 25 39.42 -15.06 21.39
N THR A 26 39.59 -14.52 20.19
CA THR A 26 40.09 -15.25 19.02
C THR A 26 41.32 -14.59 18.43
N ASP A 27 42.29 -15.42 17.94
CA ASP A 27 43.49 -14.95 17.28
C ASP A 27 43.23 -14.72 15.78
N ASN A 28 43.60 -13.55 15.24
CA ASN A 28 43.13 -13.02 13.96
C ASN A 28 43.55 -13.80 12.70
N ASN A 29 44.51 -14.72 12.76
CA ASN A 29 45.07 -15.37 11.56
C ASN A 29 44.63 -16.84 11.31
N GLU A 30 44.04 -17.52 12.30
CA GLU A 30 43.52 -18.88 12.13
C GLU A 30 42.03 -19.00 11.96
N SER A 31 41.25 -17.93 12.25
CA SER A 31 39.80 -17.98 12.34
C SER A 31 39.09 -18.02 10.98
N ALA A 32 39.70 -17.47 9.91
CA ALA A 32 39.07 -17.42 8.59
C ALA A 32 39.11 -18.78 7.86
N LEU A 33 40.19 -19.52 8.01
CA LEU A 33 40.34 -20.86 7.40
C LEU A 33 39.57 -21.95 8.17
N LYS A 34 39.59 -21.91 9.51
CA LYS A 34 38.82 -22.87 10.34
C LYS A 34 37.30 -22.66 10.30
N LYS A 35 36.81 -21.42 10.02
CA LYS A 35 35.37 -21.18 9.80
C LYS A 35 34.87 -21.84 8.51
N GLN A 36 35.66 -21.92 7.47
CA GLN A 36 35.24 -22.58 6.24
C GLN A 36 35.17 -24.11 6.36
N GLU A 37 35.98 -24.74 7.20
CA GLU A 37 35.96 -26.21 7.39
C GLU A 37 34.91 -26.68 8.39
N LYS A 38 34.66 -25.96 9.48
CA LYS A 38 33.65 -26.32 10.49
C LYS A 38 32.19 -26.24 10.01
N PHE A 39 31.95 -25.51 8.93
CA PHE A 39 30.59 -25.32 8.39
C PHE A 39 30.42 -25.97 7.00
N LYS A 40 31.36 -26.78 6.54
CA LYS A 40 31.19 -27.65 5.37
C LYS A 40 30.14 -28.73 5.70
N GLY A 41 28.90 -28.50 5.28
CA GLY A 41 27.77 -29.41 5.55
C GLY A 41 26.61 -28.79 6.32
N PHE A 42 26.74 -27.56 6.82
CA PHE A 42 25.61 -26.81 7.28
C PHE A 42 24.97 -26.08 6.10
N GLU A 43 23.88 -26.59 5.59
CA GLU A 43 22.99 -25.78 4.78
C GLU A 43 22.52 -24.61 5.63
N THR A 44 22.74 -23.38 5.14
CA THR A 44 22.17 -22.20 5.78
C THR A 44 20.66 -22.33 5.70
N LEU A 45 20.00 -22.64 6.82
CA LEU A 45 18.55 -22.62 6.98
C LEU A 45 17.97 -21.21 6.71
N TYR A 46 18.80 -20.21 6.59
CA TYR A 46 18.51 -18.85 6.18
C TYR A 46 19.26 -18.50 4.89
N SER A 47 18.70 -18.85 3.76
CA SER A 47 18.98 -18.08 2.56
C SER A 47 18.17 -16.78 2.70
N SER A 48 18.83 -15.65 2.91
CA SER A 48 18.21 -14.35 2.60
C SER A 48 17.76 -14.45 1.15
N THR A 49 16.45 -14.56 0.92
CA THR A 49 15.89 -14.60 -0.44
C THR A 49 16.28 -13.28 -1.07
N LYS A 50 17.25 -13.33 -1.99
CA LYS A 50 17.70 -12.12 -2.69
C LYS A 50 16.46 -11.54 -3.39
N PRO A 51 16.21 -10.24 -3.24
CA PRO A 51 15.07 -9.60 -3.90
C PRO A 51 15.14 -9.86 -5.40
N PHE A 52 13.99 -10.07 -6.04
CA PHE A 52 13.91 -10.28 -7.48
C PHE A 52 14.61 -9.14 -8.23
N ASN A 53 15.64 -9.46 -9.02
CA ASN A 53 16.46 -8.50 -9.75
C ASN A 53 16.80 -8.97 -11.17
N LYS A 54 15.93 -9.77 -11.79
CA LYS A 54 16.13 -10.25 -13.16
C LYS A 54 15.49 -9.28 -14.14
N ILE A 55 16.24 -8.84 -15.16
CA ILE A 55 15.70 -8.12 -16.31
C ILE A 55 15.29 -9.16 -17.35
N ILE A 56 14.03 -9.07 -17.79
CA ILE A 56 13.44 -9.97 -18.79
C ILE A 56 12.82 -9.09 -19.86
N GLU A 57 13.39 -9.12 -21.06
CA GLU A 57 12.80 -8.37 -22.18
C GLU A 57 11.53 -9.08 -22.72
N PRO A 58 10.52 -8.32 -23.13
CA PRO A 58 9.30 -8.89 -23.66
C PRO A 58 9.56 -9.62 -24.99
N LYS A 59 8.96 -10.80 -25.17
CA LYS A 59 9.00 -11.55 -26.44
C LYS A 59 8.37 -10.70 -27.56
N ASN A 60 8.89 -10.79 -28.79
CA ASN A 60 8.40 -9.98 -29.92
C ASN A 60 6.91 -10.20 -30.21
N ASN A 61 6.42 -11.43 -30.07
CA ASN A 61 5.02 -11.83 -30.30
C ASN A 61 4.13 -11.69 -29.04
N LEU A 62 4.61 -11.08 -27.95
CA LEU A 62 3.84 -10.92 -26.72
C LEU A 62 2.57 -10.11 -26.99
N LYS A 63 1.42 -10.69 -26.68
CA LYS A 63 0.11 -10.03 -26.71
C LYS A 63 -0.38 -9.82 -25.28
N ILE A 64 -0.61 -8.58 -24.90
CA ILE A 64 -1.18 -8.19 -23.61
C ILE A 64 -2.56 -7.59 -23.87
N ILE A 65 -3.58 -8.29 -23.37
CA ILE A 65 -4.97 -7.85 -23.48
C ILE A 65 -5.37 -7.26 -22.13
N LEU A 66 -5.75 -6.01 -22.14
CA LEU A 66 -6.20 -5.28 -20.95
C LEU A 66 -7.73 -5.23 -20.92
N ASN A 67 -8.27 -4.98 -19.74
CA ASN A 67 -9.70 -4.70 -19.59
C ASN A 67 -10.11 -3.47 -20.39
N PRO A 68 -11.39 -3.37 -20.83
CA PRO A 68 -11.89 -2.19 -21.52
C PRO A 68 -11.65 -0.90 -20.75
N ILE A 69 -11.46 0.19 -21.49
CA ILE A 69 -11.29 1.54 -20.92
C ILE A 69 -12.60 1.98 -20.28
N LYS A 70 -12.51 2.49 -19.04
CA LYS A 70 -13.66 2.96 -18.27
C LYS A 70 -13.52 4.44 -17.91
N SER A 71 -14.55 5.24 -18.17
CA SER A 71 -14.74 6.54 -17.53
C SER A 71 -15.17 6.32 -16.09
N ASN A 72 -14.61 7.10 -15.18
CA ASN A 72 -14.90 7.03 -13.77
C ASN A 72 -15.43 8.38 -13.27
N LEU A 73 -16.55 8.35 -12.54
CA LEU A 73 -17.25 9.56 -12.07
C LEU A 73 -17.05 9.83 -10.58
N LYS A 74 -16.58 8.83 -9.82
CA LYS A 74 -16.44 8.92 -8.37
C LYS A 74 -15.28 8.08 -7.86
N TRP A 75 -14.72 8.49 -6.72
CA TRP A 75 -13.67 7.78 -5.99
C TRP A 75 -13.98 7.84 -4.50
N THR A 76 -14.79 6.91 -4.04
CA THR A 76 -15.42 6.95 -2.71
C THR A 76 -14.74 6.05 -1.67
N ASP A 77 -13.72 5.30 -2.08
CA ASP A 77 -12.94 4.38 -1.26
C ASP A 77 -11.45 4.68 -1.42
N GLU A 78 -10.69 4.61 -0.36
CA GLU A 78 -9.25 4.93 -0.35
C GLU A 78 -8.43 4.05 -1.28
N TYR A 79 -8.85 2.80 -1.51
CA TYR A 79 -8.16 1.84 -2.38
C TYR A 79 -8.85 1.61 -3.71
N TYR A 80 -9.88 2.38 -4.01
CA TYR A 80 -10.76 2.27 -5.16
C TYR A 80 -11.69 1.06 -5.10
N GLN A 81 -12.96 1.32 -4.94
CA GLN A 81 -14.08 0.36 -4.91
C GLN A 81 -13.88 -0.81 -3.92
N ASN A 82 -14.79 -1.77 -3.99
CA ASN A 82 -14.80 -2.94 -3.11
C ASN A 82 -13.63 -3.89 -3.35
N SER A 83 -13.18 -4.01 -4.60
CA SER A 83 -12.14 -4.96 -5.03
C SER A 83 -10.72 -4.49 -4.71
N ASN A 84 -10.53 -3.24 -4.33
CA ASN A 84 -9.23 -2.57 -4.22
C ASN A 84 -8.40 -2.59 -5.52
N ASN A 85 -8.88 -3.15 -6.62
CA ASN A 85 -8.19 -3.19 -7.90
C ASN A 85 -8.49 -1.94 -8.72
N LEU A 86 -7.48 -1.34 -9.33
CA LEU A 86 -7.66 -0.22 -10.24
C LEU A 86 -8.15 -0.72 -11.60
N GLU A 87 -8.96 0.11 -12.27
CA GLU A 87 -9.44 -0.17 -13.62
C GLU A 87 -8.48 0.42 -14.68
N ASN A 88 -8.78 0.14 -15.94
CA ASN A 88 -8.18 0.82 -17.06
C ASN A 88 -8.95 2.13 -17.29
N PHE A 89 -8.43 3.24 -16.79
CA PHE A 89 -9.13 4.51 -16.79
C PHE A 89 -9.06 5.22 -18.12
N ARG A 90 -10.11 5.95 -18.46
CA ARG A 90 -10.07 6.91 -19.56
C ARG A 90 -9.40 8.20 -19.12
N TYR A 91 -8.61 8.77 -20.02
CA TYR A 91 -7.96 10.08 -19.86
C TYR A 91 -7.87 10.79 -21.20
N LYS A 92 -8.13 12.09 -21.25
CA LYS A 92 -8.08 12.88 -22.50
C LYS A 92 -6.69 13.01 -23.09
N ASP A 93 -5.65 12.92 -22.27
CA ASP A 93 -4.23 12.92 -22.65
C ASP A 93 -3.69 14.25 -23.24
N LEU A 94 -4.39 15.35 -23.00
CA LEU A 94 -3.93 16.67 -23.38
C LEU A 94 -2.78 17.15 -22.50
N ASN A 95 -2.74 16.73 -21.23
CA ASN A 95 -1.79 17.10 -20.19
C ASN A 95 -1.80 18.62 -19.86
N GLU A 96 -2.94 19.25 -20.02
CA GLU A 96 -3.17 20.66 -19.74
C GLU A 96 -3.75 20.85 -18.33
N LEU A 97 -3.31 21.92 -17.67
CA LEU A 97 -3.86 22.34 -16.38
C LEU A 97 -5.24 22.96 -16.57
N ILE A 98 -6.30 22.26 -16.14
CA ILE A 98 -7.68 22.78 -16.23
C ILE A 98 -8.05 23.56 -15.00
N PHE A 99 -7.65 23.06 -13.83
CA PHE A 99 -8.08 23.61 -12.57
C PHE A 99 -6.98 23.57 -11.52
N LYS A 100 -6.90 24.65 -10.73
CA LYS A 100 -6.02 24.76 -9.58
C LYS A 100 -6.73 25.53 -8.47
N SER A 101 -6.98 24.87 -7.34
CA SER A 101 -7.63 25.51 -6.20
C SER A 101 -6.69 26.44 -5.42
N LYS A 102 -7.27 27.22 -4.52
CA LYS A 102 -6.54 27.79 -3.36
C LYS A 102 -6.08 26.66 -2.43
N LYS A 103 -5.22 26.97 -1.47
CA LYS A 103 -4.75 25.99 -0.46
C LYS A 103 -5.91 25.50 0.40
N LEU A 104 -6.12 24.16 0.44
CA LEU A 104 -7.27 23.53 1.12
C LEU A 104 -7.03 23.33 2.63
N SER A 105 -5.80 23.08 3.04
CA SER A 105 -5.42 22.99 4.47
C SER A 105 -4.03 23.53 4.71
N LYS A 106 -3.81 24.10 5.90
CA LYS A 106 -2.47 24.49 6.39
C LYS A 106 -1.70 23.31 6.98
N GLN A 107 -2.41 22.21 7.25
CA GLN A 107 -1.89 21.01 7.91
C GLN A 107 -1.37 19.99 6.89
N ILE A 108 -0.75 18.91 7.37
CA ILE A 108 -0.33 17.79 6.52
C ILE A 108 -1.58 17.02 6.10
N ILE A 109 -1.85 16.95 4.80
CA ILE A 109 -3.00 16.21 4.26
C ILE A 109 -2.58 14.76 4.04
N ASN A 110 -3.48 13.82 4.32
CA ASN A 110 -3.36 12.41 3.96
C ASN A 110 -3.12 12.29 2.45
N GLN A 111 -2.34 11.29 2.06
CA GLN A 111 -2.01 11.04 0.64
C GLN A 111 -3.21 10.57 -0.19
N ARG A 112 -4.32 10.18 0.43
CA ARG A 112 -5.51 9.68 -0.25
C ARG A 112 -6.53 10.80 -0.39
N LEU A 113 -7.00 10.97 -1.62
CA LEU A 113 -8.02 11.91 -2.03
C LEU A 113 -9.25 11.11 -2.40
N LEU A 114 -10.42 11.49 -1.87
CA LEU A 114 -11.70 10.94 -2.31
C LEU A 114 -12.47 11.99 -3.13
N TYR A 115 -13.38 11.50 -3.96
CA TYR A 115 -14.15 12.33 -4.85
C TYR A 115 -15.57 11.79 -5.02
N ASP A 116 -16.55 12.62 -4.76
CA ASP A 116 -17.97 12.30 -4.96
C ASP A 116 -18.78 13.57 -5.32
N ASN A 117 -19.68 13.46 -6.28
CA ASN A 117 -20.59 14.54 -6.69
C ASN A 117 -19.88 15.90 -6.87
N GLN A 118 -18.82 15.96 -7.68
CA GLN A 118 -18.01 17.15 -7.95
C GLN A 118 -17.36 17.78 -6.70
N LYS A 119 -17.19 16.99 -5.65
CA LYS A 119 -16.55 17.42 -4.41
C LYS A 119 -15.32 16.58 -4.13
N ALA A 120 -14.21 17.25 -3.86
CA ALA A 120 -12.99 16.63 -3.36
C ALA A 120 -13.02 16.57 -1.83
N ILE A 121 -12.82 15.38 -1.27
CA ILE A 121 -12.82 15.13 0.16
C ILE A 121 -11.43 14.74 0.61
N ILE A 122 -10.89 15.46 1.56
CA ILE A 122 -9.54 15.26 2.11
C ILE A 122 -9.58 15.26 3.63
N VAL A 123 -8.62 14.58 4.23
CA VAL A 123 -8.39 14.60 5.68
C VAL A 123 -6.96 15.03 5.98
N ASP A 124 -6.76 15.71 7.11
CA ASP A 124 -5.45 16.14 7.53
C ASP A 124 -5.02 15.53 8.89
N ASP A 125 -3.75 15.68 9.26
CA ASP A 125 -3.12 15.13 10.46
C ASP A 125 -3.70 15.69 11.77
N LYS A 126 -4.49 16.78 11.71
CA LYS A 126 -5.21 17.33 12.86
C LYS A 126 -6.64 16.81 12.95
N GLY A 127 -7.04 15.91 12.04
CA GLY A 127 -8.36 15.30 12.00
C GLY A 127 -9.43 16.21 11.40
N ASN A 128 -9.06 17.20 10.59
CA ASN A 128 -10.02 17.96 9.82
C ASN A 128 -10.43 17.14 8.58
N ILE A 129 -11.74 17.05 8.38
CA ILE A 129 -12.35 16.62 7.12
C ILE A 129 -12.68 17.88 6.35
N VAL A 130 -12.11 18.04 5.17
CA VAL A 130 -12.34 19.19 4.29
C VAL A 130 -13.03 18.71 3.04
N VAL A 131 -14.20 19.28 2.75
CA VAL A 131 -14.97 19.05 1.53
C VAL A 131 -14.90 20.30 0.68
N TYR A 132 -14.32 20.17 -0.50
CA TYR A 132 -14.13 21.25 -1.46
C TYR A 132 -15.02 21.01 -2.67
N SER A 133 -15.90 21.95 -2.99
CA SER A 133 -16.72 21.93 -4.21
C SER A 133 -15.92 22.52 -5.37
N ILE A 134 -15.79 21.75 -6.46
CA ILE A 134 -15.11 22.19 -7.67
C ILE A 134 -16.00 23.20 -8.41
N GLU A 135 -17.31 22.99 -8.40
CA GLU A 135 -18.30 23.87 -9.04
C GLU A 135 -18.30 25.28 -8.43
N SER A 136 -18.47 25.39 -7.11
CA SER A 136 -18.46 26.70 -6.43
C SER A 136 -17.04 27.23 -6.13
N GLN A 137 -16.01 26.42 -6.38
CA GLN A 137 -14.60 26.72 -6.09
C GLN A 137 -14.31 27.12 -4.63
N GLN A 138 -15.06 26.55 -3.69
CA GLN A 138 -14.99 26.87 -2.26
C GLN A 138 -14.93 25.63 -1.38
N VAL A 139 -14.36 25.80 -0.18
CA VAL A 139 -14.50 24.81 0.90
C VAL A 139 -15.92 24.93 1.45
N ILE A 140 -16.76 23.93 1.19
CA ILE A 140 -18.15 23.90 1.63
C ILE A 140 -18.33 23.32 3.04
N LEU A 141 -17.36 22.49 3.49
CA LEU A 141 -17.34 21.92 4.83
C LEU A 141 -15.89 21.79 5.31
N LYS A 142 -15.66 22.27 6.54
CA LYS A 142 -14.46 21.91 7.32
C LYS A 142 -14.93 21.44 8.68
N TYR A 143 -14.86 20.16 8.92
CA TYR A 143 -15.34 19.53 10.13
C TYR A 143 -14.18 18.93 10.92
N ASN A 144 -14.18 19.15 12.25
CA ASN A 144 -13.23 18.52 13.17
C ASN A 144 -14.00 17.96 14.36
N PHE A 145 -13.93 16.66 14.51
CA PHE A 145 -14.62 15.92 15.57
C PHE A 145 -13.96 16.09 16.94
N TYR A 146 -12.67 16.44 16.98
CA TYR A 146 -11.87 16.33 18.19
C TYR A 146 -11.94 17.54 19.09
N LYS A 147 -12.07 17.29 20.41
CA LYS A 147 -11.99 18.32 21.46
C LYS A 147 -10.56 18.91 21.56
N LYS A 148 -10.44 20.09 22.18
CA LYS A 148 -9.17 20.85 22.33
C LYS A 148 -8.01 20.00 22.88
N LYS A 149 -8.27 19.08 23.85
CA LYS A 149 -7.27 18.21 24.48
C LYS A 149 -6.53 17.29 23.50
N PHE A 150 -7.14 16.95 22.38
CA PHE A 150 -6.54 16.08 21.35
C PHE A 150 -5.82 16.84 20.24
N ARG A 151 -5.78 18.18 20.24
CA ARG A 151 -5.27 18.99 19.12
C ARG A 151 -3.81 18.71 18.76
N LYS A 152 -2.95 18.41 19.75
CA LYS A 152 -1.53 18.19 19.51
C LYS A 152 -1.20 16.82 18.94
N ILE A 153 -2.04 15.82 19.16
CA ILE A 153 -1.79 14.44 18.75
C ILE A 153 -2.16 14.28 17.27
N GLU A 154 -1.36 13.55 16.52
CA GLU A 154 -1.63 13.21 15.14
C GLU A 154 -2.85 12.28 15.02
N LYS A 155 -3.73 12.55 14.05
CA LYS A 155 -4.89 11.73 13.74
C LYS A 155 -4.65 11.01 12.43
N LYS A 156 -4.81 9.70 12.47
CA LYS A 156 -4.84 8.85 11.28
C LYS A 156 -6.28 8.45 11.02
N LEU A 157 -6.89 9.07 10.01
CA LEU A 157 -8.28 8.82 9.63
C LEU A 157 -8.32 7.93 8.40
N ASN A 158 -9.10 6.86 8.46
CA ASN A 158 -9.50 6.08 7.30
C ASN A 158 -10.96 6.41 6.99
N ILE A 159 -11.28 6.67 5.74
CA ILE A 159 -12.59 7.16 5.33
C ILE A 159 -13.15 6.39 4.14
N ILE A 160 -14.46 6.24 4.12
CA ILE A 160 -15.23 5.74 2.98
C ILE A 160 -16.50 6.57 2.82
N ILE A 161 -16.97 6.74 1.59
CA ILE A 161 -18.16 7.55 1.29
C ILE A 161 -19.25 6.65 0.69
N GLU A 162 -20.45 6.77 1.20
CA GLU A 162 -21.65 6.20 0.62
C GLU A 162 -22.82 7.16 0.75
N LYS A 163 -23.53 7.47 -0.33
CA LYS A 163 -24.75 8.28 -0.35
C LYS A 163 -24.64 9.59 0.46
N ASN A 164 -23.65 10.41 0.18
CA ASN A 164 -23.35 11.67 0.87
C ASN A 164 -22.92 11.55 2.34
N ILE A 165 -22.72 10.35 2.86
CA ILE A 165 -22.23 10.11 4.21
C ILE A 165 -20.76 9.70 4.15
N ILE A 166 -19.92 10.41 4.90
CA ILE A 166 -18.53 10.05 5.15
C ILE A 166 -18.48 9.22 6.44
N TYR A 167 -18.10 7.96 6.34
CA TYR A 167 -17.78 7.12 7.49
C TYR A 167 -16.32 7.22 7.78
N VAL A 168 -15.97 7.36 9.05
CA VAL A 168 -14.60 7.60 9.50
C VAL A 168 -14.26 6.66 10.63
N GLY A 169 -13.10 6.01 10.53
CA GLY A 169 -12.45 5.27 11.60
C GLY A 169 -11.10 5.88 11.94
N ASP A 170 -10.78 6.05 13.21
CA ASP A 170 -9.57 6.73 13.63
C ASP A 170 -8.66 5.92 14.57
N ASN A 171 -7.46 6.43 14.77
CA ASN A 171 -6.45 5.85 15.66
C ASN A 171 -6.70 6.15 17.17
N PHE A 172 -7.88 6.66 17.54
CA PHE A 172 -8.32 6.84 18.92
C PHE A 172 -9.47 5.90 19.30
N GLY A 173 -9.93 5.08 18.33
CA GLY A 173 -11.03 4.15 18.52
C GLY A 173 -12.40 4.76 18.32
N TYR A 174 -12.49 5.93 17.66
CA TYR A 174 -13.79 6.48 17.25
C TYR A 174 -14.15 5.99 15.85
N LEU A 175 -15.43 5.60 15.73
CA LEU A 175 -16.15 5.54 14.46
C LEU A 175 -17.22 6.61 14.47
N TYR A 176 -17.41 7.31 13.35
CA TYR A 176 -18.47 8.28 13.20
C TYR A 176 -18.93 8.41 11.75
N ALA A 177 -20.15 8.87 11.57
CA ALA A 177 -20.78 9.14 10.29
C ALA A 177 -21.12 10.62 10.19
N LEU A 178 -20.67 11.26 9.11
CA LEU A 178 -20.84 12.68 8.83
C LEU A 178 -21.58 12.84 7.50
N ASP A 179 -22.76 13.42 7.53
CA ASP A 179 -23.45 13.90 6.32
C ASP A 179 -22.78 15.19 5.86
N TYR A 180 -22.02 15.12 4.75
CA TYR A 180 -21.25 16.26 4.28
C TYR A 180 -22.09 17.27 3.47
N VAL A 181 -23.28 16.87 3.01
CA VAL A 181 -24.22 17.77 2.32
C VAL A 181 -25.00 18.60 3.34
N ASN A 182 -25.62 17.94 4.32
CA ASN A 182 -26.37 18.61 5.39
C ASN A 182 -25.44 19.13 6.52
N ARG A 183 -24.14 18.87 6.45
CA ARG A 183 -23.13 19.31 7.42
C ARG A 183 -23.42 18.85 8.85
N LYS A 184 -23.99 17.66 9.01
CA LYS A 184 -24.48 17.13 10.28
C LYS A 184 -23.75 15.84 10.64
N LEU A 185 -23.26 15.77 11.89
CA LEU A 185 -22.83 14.52 12.48
C LEU A 185 -24.07 13.65 12.72
N ILE A 186 -24.12 12.46 12.10
CA ILE A 186 -25.24 11.52 12.25
C ILE A 186 -25.08 10.76 13.55
N TRP A 187 -23.93 10.12 13.72
CA TRP A 187 -23.57 9.42 14.96
C TRP A 187 -22.06 9.40 15.16
N ALA A 188 -21.63 9.19 16.41
CA ALA A 188 -20.24 8.95 16.79
C ALA A 188 -20.19 7.99 17.97
N LYS A 189 -19.37 6.97 17.88
CA LYS A 189 -19.16 5.94 18.90
C LYS A 189 -17.68 5.79 19.20
N ASN A 190 -17.32 5.58 20.48
CA ASN A 190 -15.98 5.27 20.92
C ASN A 190 -15.89 3.80 21.33
N TYR A 191 -15.08 3.05 20.61
CA TYR A 191 -14.82 1.62 20.86
C TYR A 191 -13.62 1.40 21.79
N LYS A 192 -12.91 2.48 22.17
CA LYS A 192 -11.75 2.51 23.07
C LYS A 192 -10.49 1.81 22.58
N ILE A 193 -10.53 1.20 21.41
CA ILE A 193 -9.40 0.51 20.76
C ILE A 193 -9.13 1.18 19.40
N PRO A 194 -7.90 1.62 19.11
CA PRO A 194 -7.54 2.26 17.84
C PRO A 194 -7.91 1.42 16.63
N PHE A 195 -8.54 2.02 15.63
CA PHE A 195 -8.78 1.36 14.35
C PHE A 195 -7.56 1.47 13.44
N ARG A 196 -7.29 0.38 12.70
CA ARG A 196 -6.10 0.24 11.86
C ARG A 196 -6.38 -0.57 10.60
N SER A 197 -7.42 -0.23 9.88
CA SER A 197 -7.73 -0.81 8.58
C SER A 197 -8.37 0.23 7.67
N ASN A 198 -8.40 -0.05 6.37
CA ASN A 198 -9.36 0.60 5.51
C ASN A 198 -10.79 0.21 5.92
N LEU A 199 -11.76 1.03 5.52
CA LEU A 199 -13.17 0.76 5.75
C LEU A 199 -13.80 0.07 4.53
N LYS A 200 -14.80 -0.77 4.76
CA LYS A 200 -15.66 -1.34 3.73
C LYS A 200 -17.12 -1.33 4.17
N ILE A 201 -18.04 -1.33 3.20
CA ILE A 201 -19.46 -1.36 3.47
C ILE A 201 -20.08 -2.54 2.72
N ILE A 202 -20.85 -3.36 3.43
CA ILE A 202 -21.63 -4.45 2.88
C ILE A 202 -23.08 -4.35 3.40
N GLY A 203 -24.02 -4.09 2.51
CA GLY A 203 -25.40 -3.86 2.90
C GLY A 203 -25.56 -2.73 3.93
N LYS A 204 -26.07 -3.05 5.12
CA LYS A 204 -26.21 -2.10 6.24
C LYS A 204 -25.03 -2.11 7.22
N LYS A 205 -23.96 -2.80 6.90
CA LYS A 205 -22.80 -3.00 7.80
C LYS A 205 -21.60 -2.21 7.33
N LEU A 206 -20.99 -1.45 8.25
CA LEU A 206 -19.66 -0.87 8.13
C LEU A 206 -18.66 -1.85 8.73
N LEU A 207 -17.58 -2.12 8.00
CA LEU A 207 -16.53 -3.07 8.35
C LEU A 207 -15.24 -2.33 8.63
N VAL A 208 -14.59 -2.65 9.74
CA VAL A 208 -13.31 -2.06 10.15
C VAL A 208 -12.57 -3.00 11.08
N ALA A 209 -11.25 -3.00 11.09
CA ALA A 209 -10.44 -3.75 12.03
C ALA A 209 -9.60 -2.84 12.93
N ASP A 210 -9.39 -3.28 14.18
CA ASP A 210 -8.64 -2.56 15.18
C ASP A 210 -7.14 -2.96 15.20
N ILE A 211 -6.38 -2.36 16.11
CA ILE A 211 -4.96 -2.61 16.30
C ILE A 211 -4.67 -4.01 16.88
N ASN A 212 -5.67 -4.64 17.48
CA ASN A 212 -5.59 -6.02 18.01
C ASN A 212 -6.04 -7.07 16.97
N ASN A 213 -6.20 -6.66 15.72
CA ASN A 213 -6.67 -7.51 14.63
C ASN A 213 -8.11 -8.01 14.78
N SER A 214 -8.92 -7.42 15.68
CA SER A 214 -10.33 -7.74 15.74
C SER A 214 -11.11 -7.05 14.64
N LEU A 215 -11.94 -7.78 13.94
CA LEU A 215 -12.80 -7.27 12.85
C LEU A 215 -14.19 -6.95 13.39
N TYR A 216 -14.61 -5.71 13.19
CA TYR A 216 -15.91 -5.19 13.64
C TYR A 216 -16.91 -5.12 12.48
N PHE A 217 -18.10 -5.60 12.75
CA PHE A 217 -19.31 -5.39 11.96
C PHE A 217 -20.19 -4.40 12.72
N VAL A 218 -20.38 -3.23 12.15
CA VAL A 218 -21.07 -2.10 12.79
C VAL A 218 -22.27 -1.70 11.94
N ASN A 219 -23.41 -1.44 12.57
CA ASN A 219 -24.55 -0.86 11.87
C ASN A 219 -24.19 0.55 11.38
N LYS A 220 -24.17 0.74 10.06
CA LYS A 220 -23.76 2.02 9.46
C LYS A 220 -24.73 3.18 9.71
N GLU A 221 -25.99 2.88 10.10
CA GLU A 221 -27.03 3.90 10.32
C GLU A 221 -26.93 4.56 11.70
N ASN A 222 -26.50 3.79 12.73
CA ASN A 222 -26.47 4.28 14.11
C ASN A 222 -25.15 4.01 14.86
N GLY A 223 -24.19 3.33 14.23
CA GLY A 223 -22.91 3.00 14.84
C GLY A 223 -22.96 1.93 15.92
N GLU A 224 -24.00 1.10 15.98
CA GLU A 224 -24.07 0.01 16.95
C GLU A 224 -23.21 -1.17 16.52
N LYS A 225 -22.54 -1.77 17.49
CA LYS A 225 -21.72 -2.95 17.29
C LYS A 225 -22.63 -4.17 17.08
N LEU A 226 -22.65 -4.73 15.88
CA LEU A 226 -23.42 -5.93 15.54
C LEU A 226 -22.65 -7.21 15.90
N LYS A 227 -21.36 -7.25 15.55
CA LYS A 227 -20.49 -8.40 15.78
C LYS A 227 -19.05 -7.95 15.87
N VAL A 228 -18.24 -8.68 16.65
CA VAL A 228 -16.78 -8.61 16.61
C VAL A 228 -16.25 -10.01 16.37
N LEU A 229 -15.33 -10.12 15.44
CA LEU A 229 -14.58 -11.33 15.16
C LEU A 229 -13.14 -11.11 15.59
N PRO A 230 -12.75 -11.61 16.78
CA PRO A 230 -11.35 -11.58 17.19
C PRO A 230 -10.54 -12.53 16.30
N THR A 231 -9.33 -12.10 15.96
CA THR A 231 -8.35 -12.92 15.25
C THR A 231 -7.02 -12.84 16.00
N GLU A 232 -5.96 -13.46 15.44
CA GLU A 232 -4.67 -13.54 16.12
C GLU A 232 -4.06 -12.16 16.34
N GLU A 233 -3.70 -11.88 17.58
CA GLU A 233 -3.00 -10.65 17.94
C GLU A 233 -1.50 -10.77 17.70
N THR A 234 -0.87 -9.66 17.30
CA THR A 234 0.58 -9.54 17.29
C THR A 234 1.08 -9.01 18.62
N LEU A 235 2.16 -9.58 19.15
CA LEU A 235 2.80 -9.08 20.37
C LEU A 235 3.30 -7.65 20.18
N ILE A 236 3.91 -7.38 19.03
CA ILE A 236 4.40 -6.05 18.67
C ILE A 236 3.34 -5.33 17.83
N LYS A 237 2.85 -4.20 18.34
CA LYS A 237 1.93 -3.34 17.60
C LYS A 237 2.75 -2.41 16.69
N ASN A 238 2.63 -2.60 15.40
CA ASN A 238 3.34 -1.83 14.38
C ASN A 238 2.38 -0.88 13.62
N GLU A 239 2.91 -0.12 12.67
CA GLU A 239 2.12 0.80 11.84
C GLU A 239 1.48 0.11 10.61
N PHE A 240 1.71 -1.17 10.37
CA PHE A 240 1.11 -1.91 9.28
C PHE A 240 -0.40 -1.99 9.46
N ILE A 241 -1.13 -1.82 8.39
CA ILE A 241 -2.58 -1.76 8.43
C ILE A 241 -3.18 -3.11 8.03
N ASN A 242 -4.24 -3.48 8.72
CA ASN A 242 -5.13 -4.55 8.31
C ASN A 242 -5.78 -4.19 6.97
N SER A 243 -5.98 -5.16 6.11
CA SER A 243 -6.52 -4.92 4.77
C SER A 243 -7.83 -5.65 4.54
N LEU A 244 -8.84 -4.91 4.11
CA LEU A 244 -10.17 -5.40 3.80
C LEU A 244 -10.46 -5.24 2.31
N VAL A 245 -11.07 -6.27 1.71
CA VAL A 245 -11.57 -6.25 0.33
C VAL A 245 -12.88 -7.03 0.23
N LEU A 246 -13.78 -6.59 -0.64
CA LEU A 246 -15.06 -7.24 -0.86
C LEU A 246 -15.17 -7.78 -2.28
N ASN A 247 -15.75 -8.96 -2.41
CA ASN A 247 -16.24 -9.49 -3.67
C ASN A 247 -17.67 -10.01 -3.48
N LYS A 248 -18.63 -9.33 -4.09
CA LYS A 248 -20.06 -9.56 -3.83
C LYS A 248 -20.34 -9.52 -2.32
N ASN A 249 -20.85 -10.60 -1.76
CA ASN A 249 -21.22 -10.72 -0.34
C ASN A 249 -20.13 -11.41 0.51
N LYS A 250 -18.91 -11.56 -0.03
CA LYS A 250 -17.77 -12.12 0.70
C LYS A 250 -16.78 -11.03 1.07
N LEU A 251 -16.38 -10.99 2.33
CA LEU A 251 -15.27 -10.18 2.83
C LEU A 251 -14.01 -11.03 2.86
N PHE A 252 -12.90 -10.45 2.42
CA PHE A 252 -11.56 -10.99 2.64
C PHE A 252 -10.81 -10.02 3.53
N TYR A 253 -10.27 -10.56 4.61
CA TYR A 253 -9.59 -9.82 5.65
C TYR A 253 -8.19 -10.38 5.87
N LEU A 254 -7.16 -9.57 5.62
CA LEU A 254 -5.77 -9.88 5.92
C LEU A 254 -5.36 -9.07 7.14
N ASN A 255 -5.00 -9.75 8.22
CA ASN A 255 -4.54 -9.10 9.43
C ASN A 255 -3.01 -8.93 9.48
N THR A 256 -2.50 -8.19 10.45
CA THR A 256 -1.06 -7.94 10.61
C THR A 256 -0.28 -9.10 11.25
N TYR A 257 -0.97 -10.19 11.60
CA TYR A 257 -0.35 -11.46 11.96
C TYR A 257 0.03 -12.29 10.72
N GLY A 258 -0.59 -11.98 9.57
CA GLY A 258 -0.39 -12.68 8.31
C GLY A 258 -1.49 -13.68 7.97
N SER A 259 -2.58 -13.68 8.73
CA SER A 259 -3.73 -14.54 8.47
C SER A 259 -4.71 -13.85 7.53
N LEU A 260 -5.06 -14.56 6.45
CA LEU A 260 -6.08 -14.18 5.48
C LEU A 260 -7.34 -14.98 5.74
N TYR A 261 -8.44 -14.30 5.95
CA TYR A 261 -9.77 -14.86 6.19
C TYR A 261 -10.71 -14.60 5.02
N SER A 262 -11.52 -15.59 4.66
CA SER A 262 -12.74 -15.39 3.89
C SER A 262 -13.94 -15.47 4.82
N ILE A 263 -14.76 -14.43 4.83
CA ILE A 263 -15.84 -14.25 5.78
C ILE A 263 -17.11 -13.89 4.98
N ASN A 264 -18.24 -14.50 5.33
CA ASN A 264 -19.51 -14.15 4.72
C ASN A 264 -20.10 -12.87 5.33
N GLU A 265 -21.18 -12.36 4.77
CA GLU A 265 -21.87 -11.15 5.25
C GLU A 265 -22.42 -11.24 6.69
N ASN A 266 -22.58 -12.47 7.22
CA ASN A 266 -23.03 -12.72 8.60
C ASN A 266 -21.85 -12.83 9.58
N GLY A 267 -20.61 -12.63 9.09
CA GLY A 267 -19.41 -12.71 9.90
C GLY A 267 -19.02 -14.14 10.28
N VAL A 268 -19.39 -15.14 9.45
CA VAL A 268 -18.95 -16.52 9.58
C VAL A 268 -17.72 -16.74 8.70
N ILE A 269 -16.68 -17.34 9.26
CA ILE A 269 -15.47 -17.70 8.53
C ILE A 269 -15.77 -18.88 7.62
N ASN A 270 -15.53 -18.72 6.32
CA ASN A 270 -15.62 -19.80 5.34
C ASN A 270 -14.31 -20.61 5.31
N TRP A 271 -13.18 -19.92 5.30
CA TRP A 271 -11.84 -20.49 5.35
C TRP A 271 -10.84 -19.43 5.83
N PHE A 272 -9.69 -19.88 6.29
CA PHE A 272 -8.55 -19.02 6.57
C PHE A 272 -7.23 -19.70 6.23
N ILE A 273 -6.20 -18.92 5.95
CA ILE A 273 -4.83 -19.38 5.74
C ILE A 273 -3.86 -18.43 6.40
N ASN A 274 -2.72 -18.92 6.89
CA ASN A 274 -1.64 -18.09 7.40
C ASN A 274 -0.53 -17.98 6.33
N LEU A 275 -0.13 -16.74 6.01
CA LEU A 275 0.92 -16.43 5.04
C LEU A 275 2.25 -16.08 5.69
N ASN A 276 2.29 -15.95 7.02
CA ASN A 276 3.50 -15.64 7.76
C ASN A 276 4.36 -16.89 7.93
N GLN A 277 5.36 -17.03 7.09
CA GLN A 277 6.26 -18.21 7.07
C GLN A 277 7.32 -18.18 8.18
N PHE A 278 7.43 -17.08 8.92
CA PHE A 278 8.46 -16.92 9.96
C PHE A 278 7.97 -17.24 11.37
N LEU A 279 6.68 -17.53 11.54
CA LEU A 279 6.11 -17.77 12.87
C LEU A 279 6.77 -18.95 13.61
N ASP A 280 7.11 -20.01 12.88
CA ASP A 280 7.75 -21.19 13.46
C ASP A 280 9.21 -20.93 13.88
N ILE A 281 9.84 -19.93 13.27
CA ILE A 281 11.25 -19.59 13.47
C ILE A 281 11.40 -18.39 14.43
N ASN A 282 10.53 -17.39 14.27
CA ASN A 282 10.51 -16.19 15.11
C ASN A 282 9.07 -15.70 15.31
N PRO A 283 8.43 -16.04 16.44
CA PRO A 283 7.06 -15.61 16.75
C PRO A 283 6.87 -14.09 16.81
N ASN A 284 7.96 -13.33 16.97
CA ASN A 284 7.95 -11.87 16.99
C ASN A 284 8.17 -11.24 15.62
N SER A 285 8.26 -12.04 14.54
CA SER A 285 8.44 -11.49 13.20
C SER A 285 7.23 -10.65 12.79
N LEU A 286 7.50 -9.47 12.25
CA LEU A 286 6.47 -8.58 11.75
C LEU A 286 6.07 -9.03 10.35
N PHE A 287 4.78 -9.29 10.15
CA PHE A 287 4.25 -9.57 8.82
C PHE A 287 3.95 -8.25 8.10
N TYR A 288 4.51 -8.10 6.92
CA TYR A 288 4.27 -6.98 6.02
C TYR A 288 3.61 -7.44 4.73
N SER A 289 2.62 -6.70 4.27
CA SER A 289 2.01 -6.90 2.94
C SER A 289 1.55 -5.58 2.33
N SER A 290 1.48 -5.54 1.01
CA SER A 290 0.69 -4.52 0.32
C SER A 290 -0.81 -4.73 0.62
N PRO A 291 -1.67 -3.68 0.50
CA PRO A 291 -3.10 -3.87 0.57
C PRO A 291 -3.57 -4.95 -0.42
N ILE A 292 -4.36 -5.90 0.07
CA ILE A 292 -4.90 -6.98 -0.76
C ILE A 292 -5.85 -6.43 -1.82
N LEU A 293 -5.89 -7.09 -2.94
CA LEU A 293 -6.87 -6.82 -3.99
C LEU A 293 -7.51 -8.12 -4.46
N ILE A 294 -8.70 -8.01 -5.02
CA ILE A 294 -9.40 -9.13 -5.63
C ILE A 294 -9.79 -8.81 -7.06
N HIS A 295 -9.60 -9.78 -7.94
CA HIS A 295 -10.07 -9.71 -9.32
C HIS A 295 -10.68 -11.04 -9.72
N GLN A 296 -11.95 -11.02 -10.12
CA GLN A 296 -12.74 -12.25 -10.34
C GLN A 296 -12.69 -13.13 -9.07
N ASN A 297 -12.12 -14.34 -9.18
CA ASN A 297 -11.97 -15.29 -8.08
C ASN A 297 -10.53 -15.39 -7.56
N LYS A 298 -9.68 -14.40 -7.82
CA LYS A 298 -8.28 -14.40 -7.40
C LYS A 298 -7.99 -13.26 -6.43
N ILE A 299 -7.45 -13.59 -5.27
CA ILE A 299 -6.93 -12.63 -4.29
C ILE A 299 -5.43 -12.52 -4.53
N ILE A 300 -4.92 -11.29 -4.61
CA ILE A 300 -3.50 -11.01 -4.80
C ILE A 300 -2.95 -10.36 -3.55
N ILE A 301 -1.85 -10.89 -3.06
CA ILE A 301 -1.16 -10.41 -1.88
C ILE A 301 0.34 -10.37 -2.18
N SER A 302 0.94 -9.20 -2.08
CA SER A 302 2.40 -9.07 -2.08
C SER A 302 2.88 -8.91 -0.65
N THR A 303 3.67 -9.85 -0.18
CA THR A 303 4.36 -9.79 1.10
C THR A 303 5.79 -9.28 0.90
N ASP A 304 6.57 -9.24 1.96
CA ASP A 304 8.01 -8.91 1.94
C ASP A 304 8.87 -9.94 1.18
N LEU A 305 8.37 -11.17 0.98
CA LEU A 305 9.10 -12.24 0.31
C LEU A 305 8.46 -12.71 -0.99
N TYR A 306 7.14 -12.78 -1.04
CA TYR A 306 6.42 -13.45 -2.10
C TYR A 306 5.17 -12.68 -2.55
N LEU A 307 4.86 -12.85 -3.82
CA LEU A 307 3.56 -12.55 -4.37
C LEU A 307 2.73 -13.82 -4.40
N TYR A 308 1.58 -13.77 -3.73
CA TYR A 308 0.61 -14.86 -3.70
C TYR A 308 -0.58 -14.57 -4.59
N VAL A 309 -1.04 -15.57 -5.33
CA VAL A 309 -2.33 -15.60 -6.00
C VAL A 309 -3.14 -16.72 -5.36
N ILE A 310 -4.27 -16.38 -4.74
CA ILE A 310 -5.06 -17.29 -3.93
C ILE A 310 -6.46 -17.37 -4.53
N ASP A 311 -7.02 -18.59 -4.63
CA ASP A 311 -8.42 -18.80 -5.02
C ASP A 311 -9.34 -18.28 -3.90
N SER A 312 -10.22 -17.34 -4.24
CA SER A 312 -11.12 -16.72 -3.27
C SER A 312 -12.23 -17.63 -2.74
N ASN A 313 -12.51 -18.74 -3.40
CA ASN A 313 -13.54 -19.68 -2.95
C ASN A 313 -12.98 -20.69 -1.96
N THR A 314 -11.79 -21.20 -2.23
CA THR A 314 -11.19 -22.32 -1.47
C THR A 314 -10.09 -21.90 -0.51
N GLY A 315 -9.45 -20.73 -0.73
CA GLY A 315 -8.24 -20.31 0.00
C GLY A 315 -6.96 -21.01 -0.49
N SER A 316 -7.03 -21.85 -1.52
CA SER A 316 -5.85 -22.53 -2.05
C SER A 316 -4.92 -21.55 -2.79
N THR A 317 -3.61 -21.73 -2.60
CA THR A 317 -2.60 -20.95 -3.32
C THR A 317 -2.49 -21.45 -4.75
N LEU A 318 -2.90 -20.63 -5.72
CA LEU A 318 -2.79 -20.92 -7.16
C LEU A 318 -1.37 -20.68 -7.68
N SER A 319 -0.72 -19.64 -7.17
CA SER A 319 0.64 -19.27 -7.55
C SER A 319 1.35 -18.57 -6.40
N LYS A 320 2.64 -18.85 -6.23
CA LYS A 320 3.56 -18.20 -5.28
C LYS A 320 4.86 -17.90 -6.02
N VAL A 321 5.20 -16.63 -6.14
CA VAL A 321 6.38 -16.17 -6.89
C VAL A 321 7.26 -15.35 -5.97
N ALA A 322 8.57 -15.61 -5.97
CA ALA A 322 9.56 -14.86 -5.17
C ALA A 322 9.80 -13.47 -5.78
N ILE A 323 8.79 -12.62 -5.69
CA ILE A 323 8.80 -11.23 -6.14
C ILE A 323 7.96 -10.39 -5.18
N THR A 324 8.45 -9.20 -4.85
CA THR A 324 7.76 -8.29 -3.95
C THR A 324 7.38 -7.01 -4.69
N SER A 325 6.28 -6.40 -4.31
CA SER A 325 5.80 -5.17 -4.93
C SER A 325 5.91 -4.01 -3.96
N LEU A 326 6.55 -2.93 -4.40
CA LEU A 326 6.63 -1.68 -3.65
C LEU A 326 5.25 -1.06 -3.36
N PHE A 327 4.31 -1.26 -4.29
CA PHE A 327 2.94 -0.77 -4.21
C PHE A 327 1.96 -1.92 -4.41
N LYS A 328 0.68 -1.62 -4.14
CA LYS A 328 -0.40 -2.53 -4.48
C LYS A 328 -0.35 -2.84 -5.99
N PRO A 329 -0.26 -4.12 -6.40
CA PRO A 329 -0.31 -4.52 -7.80
C PRO A 329 -1.61 -4.13 -8.49
N ILE A 330 -1.64 -4.17 -9.81
CA ILE A 330 -2.84 -3.91 -10.62
C ILE A 330 -3.08 -5.09 -11.54
N ILE A 331 -4.33 -5.58 -11.59
CA ILE A 331 -4.72 -6.62 -12.53
C ILE A 331 -5.60 -6.03 -13.64
N SER A 332 -5.30 -6.39 -14.88
CA SER A 332 -6.14 -6.12 -16.02
C SER A 332 -6.17 -7.34 -16.96
N GLY A 333 -7.33 -7.96 -17.08
CA GLY A 333 -7.47 -9.25 -17.73
C GLY A 333 -6.71 -10.37 -17.00
N LYS A 334 -5.84 -11.07 -17.71
CA LYS A 334 -4.94 -12.07 -17.14
C LYS A 334 -3.57 -11.53 -16.73
N ASN A 335 -3.34 -10.21 -16.85
CA ASN A 335 -2.06 -9.58 -16.64
C ASN A 335 -2.02 -8.88 -15.28
N LEU A 336 -0.98 -9.15 -14.52
CA LEU A 336 -0.65 -8.47 -13.29
C LEU A 336 0.54 -7.55 -13.54
N PHE A 337 0.40 -6.29 -13.17
CA PHE A 337 1.47 -5.28 -13.22
C PHE A 337 1.88 -4.89 -11.81
N LEU A 338 3.18 -4.83 -11.57
CA LEU A 338 3.74 -4.40 -10.29
C LEU A 338 5.08 -3.68 -10.48
N ILE A 339 5.50 -2.98 -9.45
CA ILE A 339 6.81 -2.34 -9.37
C ILE A 339 7.53 -2.89 -8.16
N THR A 340 8.71 -3.44 -8.37
CA THR A 340 9.55 -3.98 -7.29
C THR A 340 10.28 -2.85 -6.54
N GLU A 341 10.81 -3.14 -5.36
CA GLU A 341 11.64 -2.20 -4.59
C GLU A 341 12.87 -1.73 -5.38
N ASN A 342 13.41 -2.56 -6.28
CA ASN A 342 14.52 -2.23 -7.16
C ASN A 342 14.10 -1.42 -8.40
N ASN A 343 12.88 -0.86 -8.42
CA ASN A 343 12.31 -0.09 -9.54
C ASN A 343 12.22 -0.88 -10.86
N LEU A 344 11.94 -2.18 -10.80
CA LEU A 344 11.58 -2.95 -11.98
C LEU A 344 10.07 -2.88 -12.20
N LEU A 345 9.65 -2.52 -13.41
CA LEU A 345 8.27 -2.67 -13.88
C LEU A 345 8.12 -4.10 -14.39
N VAL A 346 7.25 -4.86 -13.77
CA VAL A 346 7.03 -6.28 -14.06
C VAL A 346 5.61 -6.49 -14.55
N CYS A 347 5.47 -7.29 -15.60
CA CYS A 347 4.22 -7.85 -16.06
C CYS A 347 4.28 -9.37 -16.00
N MET A 348 3.28 -9.99 -15.38
CA MET A 348 3.19 -11.43 -15.27
C MET A 348 1.76 -11.94 -15.51
N ASN A 349 1.65 -13.21 -15.87
CA ASN A 349 0.37 -13.89 -15.93
C ASN A 349 -0.13 -14.20 -14.52
N VAL A 350 -1.30 -13.68 -14.15
CA VAL A 350 -1.89 -13.89 -12.81
C VAL A 350 -2.27 -15.33 -12.52
N THR A 351 -2.47 -16.16 -13.56
CA THR A 351 -2.91 -17.55 -13.39
C THR A 351 -1.72 -18.51 -13.28
N THR A 352 -0.72 -18.35 -14.15
CA THR A 352 0.44 -19.24 -14.22
C THR A 352 1.63 -18.78 -13.39
N GLY A 353 1.67 -17.49 -13.00
CA GLY A 353 2.84 -16.88 -12.36
C GLY A 353 4.00 -16.60 -13.34
N GLU A 354 3.85 -16.87 -14.65
CA GLU A 354 4.87 -16.61 -15.67
C GLU A 354 5.13 -15.11 -15.79
N ILE A 355 6.38 -14.69 -15.67
CA ILE A 355 6.79 -13.31 -15.87
C ILE A 355 6.99 -13.08 -17.36
N PHE A 356 6.18 -12.19 -17.95
CA PHE A 356 6.26 -11.84 -19.37
C PHE A 356 7.40 -10.88 -19.67
N TYR A 357 7.62 -9.93 -18.77
CA TYR A 357 8.77 -9.03 -18.80
C TYR A 357 9.04 -8.41 -17.43
N SER A 358 10.28 -7.96 -17.27
CA SER A 358 10.74 -7.17 -16.14
C SER A 358 11.74 -6.16 -16.65
N VAL A 359 11.43 -4.87 -16.61
CA VAL A 359 12.26 -3.80 -17.16
C VAL A 359 12.66 -2.79 -16.10
N ASP A 360 13.92 -2.37 -16.10
CA ASP A 360 14.43 -1.34 -15.20
C ASP A 360 13.90 0.04 -15.65
N ILE A 361 13.01 0.60 -14.83
CA ILE A 361 12.36 1.89 -15.08
C ILE A 361 13.42 2.99 -15.26
N ASN A 362 14.43 3.03 -14.39
CA ASN A 362 15.45 4.07 -14.41
C ASN A 362 16.32 3.99 -15.65
N GLN A 363 16.69 2.78 -16.05
CA GLN A 363 17.47 2.55 -17.28
C GLN A 363 16.65 2.91 -18.53
N LYS A 364 15.38 2.51 -18.58
CA LYS A 364 14.49 2.87 -19.72
C LYS A 364 14.33 4.39 -19.84
N ILE A 365 14.16 5.11 -18.70
CA ILE A 365 14.10 6.59 -18.69
C ILE A 365 15.41 7.21 -19.20
N ALA A 366 16.56 6.73 -18.71
CA ALA A 366 17.86 7.22 -19.09
C ALA A 366 18.10 7.07 -20.61
N ASN A 367 17.77 5.89 -21.15
CA ASN A 367 17.89 5.61 -22.59
C ASN A 367 16.95 6.48 -23.41
N PHE A 368 15.70 6.69 -22.94
CA PHE A 368 14.72 7.52 -23.67
C PHE A 368 15.13 9.00 -23.74
N LEU A 369 15.77 9.50 -22.68
CA LEU A 369 16.21 10.90 -22.60
C LEU A 369 17.67 11.13 -23.04
N ASN A 370 18.39 10.07 -23.40
CA ASN A 370 19.84 10.11 -23.69
C ASN A 370 20.67 10.76 -22.57
N ILE A 371 20.39 10.38 -21.31
CA ILE A 371 21.08 10.90 -20.13
C ILE A 371 21.67 9.75 -19.29
N LYS A 372 22.58 10.08 -18.36
CA LYS A 372 23.05 9.10 -17.37
C LYS A 372 21.89 8.62 -16.49
N LYS A 373 21.90 7.35 -16.14
CA LYS A 373 20.92 6.73 -15.24
C LYS A 373 20.88 7.47 -13.91
N LYS A 374 19.68 7.91 -13.52
CA LYS A 374 19.40 8.53 -12.22
C LYS A 374 18.26 7.76 -11.56
N SER A 375 18.27 7.68 -10.24
CA SER A 375 17.16 7.08 -9.49
C SER A 375 15.91 7.97 -9.63
N ALA A 376 14.83 7.37 -10.11
CA ALA A 376 13.52 7.98 -10.18
C ALA A 376 12.58 7.17 -9.27
N ASN A 377 12.22 7.76 -8.13
CA ASN A 377 11.32 7.10 -7.19
C ASN A 377 9.89 7.16 -7.72
N VAL A 378 9.33 6.00 -8.03
CA VAL A 378 7.94 5.88 -8.42
C VAL A 378 7.06 6.14 -7.20
N LYS A 379 5.96 6.84 -7.39
CA LYS A 379 4.95 7.13 -6.36
C LYS A 379 3.67 6.33 -6.57
N PHE A 380 3.29 6.13 -7.81
CA PHE A 380 2.01 5.49 -8.15
C PHE A 380 2.06 4.89 -9.54
N LEU A 381 1.40 3.74 -9.70
CA LEU A 381 1.17 3.07 -10.97
C LEU A 381 -0.34 3.05 -11.26
N ALA A 382 -0.73 3.30 -12.50
CA ALA A 382 -2.11 3.15 -13.00
C ALA A 382 -2.12 2.59 -14.42
N ILE A 383 -3.24 2.02 -14.82
CA ILE A 383 -3.52 1.67 -16.22
C ILE A 383 -4.47 2.72 -16.78
N VAL A 384 -4.08 3.38 -17.86
CA VAL A 384 -4.82 4.49 -18.44
C VAL A 384 -4.73 4.43 -19.95
N ASN A 385 -5.87 4.43 -20.66
CA ASN A 385 -5.91 4.35 -22.13
C ASN A 385 -5.07 3.19 -22.71
N ASN A 386 -5.07 2.03 -22.05
CA ASN A 386 -4.27 0.83 -22.38
C ASN A 386 -2.75 1.00 -22.18
N ASP A 387 -2.29 2.06 -21.55
CA ASP A 387 -0.89 2.30 -21.22
C ASP A 387 -0.68 2.26 -19.69
N LEU A 388 0.57 2.08 -19.27
CA LEU A 388 0.96 2.11 -17.86
C LEU A 388 1.47 3.52 -17.54
N PHE A 389 0.79 4.20 -16.62
CA PHE A 389 1.16 5.53 -16.15
C PHE A 389 1.92 5.43 -14.84
N LEU A 390 3.19 5.82 -14.84
CA LEU A 390 4.05 5.87 -13.67
C LEU A 390 4.21 7.33 -13.24
N PHE A 391 3.69 7.65 -12.06
CA PHE A 391 3.88 8.97 -11.45
C PHE A 391 5.12 8.93 -10.57
N LEU A 392 6.06 9.86 -10.83
CA LEU A 392 7.30 9.95 -10.09
C LEU A 392 7.26 11.04 -9.01
N ASN A 393 8.03 10.87 -7.94
CA ASN A 393 8.12 11.86 -6.86
C ASN A 393 8.66 13.23 -7.32
N ASN A 394 9.41 13.26 -8.42
CA ASN A 394 9.98 14.48 -9.00
C ASN A 394 9.04 15.20 -9.99
N SER A 395 7.74 14.89 -9.97
CA SER A 395 6.69 15.50 -10.81
C SER A 395 6.73 15.12 -12.29
N TYR A 396 7.30 13.99 -12.64
CA TYR A 396 7.18 13.44 -13.96
C TYR A 396 6.14 12.34 -14.02
N LEU A 397 5.42 12.29 -15.10
CA LEU A 397 4.56 11.20 -15.54
C LEU A 397 5.26 10.48 -16.70
N VAL A 398 5.57 9.21 -16.49
CA VAL A 398 6.17 8.36 -17.52
C VAL A 398 5.10 7.41 -18.04
N LYS A 399 4.84 7.43 -19.32
CA LYS A 399 3.87 6.56 -19.99
C LYS A 399 4.62 5.40 -20.66
N PHE A 400 4.34 4.20 -20.19
CA PHE A 400 4.81 2.97 -20.81
C PHE A 400 3.68 2.30 -21.58
N THR A 401 4.00 1.68 -22.71
CA THR A 401 3.09 0.72 -23.32
C THR A 401 2.87 -0.45 -22.37
N SER A 402 1.79 -1.20 -22.54
CA SER A 402 1.56 -2.46 -21.80
C SER A 402 2.72 -3.46 -21.93
N LYS A 403 3.57 -3.33 -22.96
CA LYS A 403 4.76 -4.16 -23.20
C LYS A 403 6.06 -3.60 -22.59
N GLY A 404 5.98 -2.59 -21.72
CA GLY A 404 7.15 -2.05 -20.99
C GLY A 404 8.09 -1.16 -21.81
N LYS A 405 7.63 -0.59 -22.94
CA LYS A 405 8.37 0.43 -23.72
C LYS A 405 7.87 1.82 -23.37
N ILE A 406 8.77 2.80 -23.19
CA ILE A 406 8.36 4.20 -22.95
C ILE A 406 7.74 4.79 -24.22
N LYS A 407 6.58 5.38 -24.08
CA LYS A 407 5.88 6.17 -25.09
C LYS A 407 6.20 7.65 -24.98
N LYS A 408 6.10 8.18 -23.75
CA LYS A 408 6.22 9.63 -23.49
C LYS A 408 6.60 9.87 -22.04
N ILE A 409 7.35 10.92 -21.82
CA ILE A 409 7.63 11.47 -20.49
C ILE A 409 7.09 12.90 -20.47
N HIS A 410 6.25 13.17 -19.48
CA HIS A 410 5.61 14.48 -19.32
C HIS A 410 5.89 15.07 -17.94
N LYS A 411 6.23 16.35 -17.87
CA LYS A 411 6.41 17.06 -16.61
C LYS A 411 5.06 17.62 -16.17
N LEU A 412 4.61 17.21 -14.97
CA LEU A 412 3.39 17.73 -14.39
C LEU A 412 3.55 19.21 -14.01
N SER A 413 2.46 19.97 -14.05
CA SER A 413 2.43 21.40 -13.75
C SER A 413 2.86 21.74 -12.31
N SER A 414 2.79 20.76 -11.39
CA SER A 414 3.20 20.95 -10.00
C SER A 414 3.58 19.61 -9.34
N LYS A 415 4.39 19.69 -8.28
CA LYS A 415 4.86 18.51 -7.54
C LYS A 415 3.67 17.79 -6.86
N ILE A 416 3.50 16.53 -7.21
CA ILE A 416 2.43 15.68 -6.71
C ILE A 416 2.67 15.27 -5.24
N LYS A 417 1.66 15.45 -4.40
CA LYS A 417 1.66 15.03 -2.99
C LYS A 417 0.75 13.85 -2.73
N SER A 418 -0.53 13.94 -3.11
CA SER A 418 -1.47 12.81 -2.98
C SER A 418 -1.23 11.75 -4.04
N LEU A 419 -1.79 10.56 -3.85
CA LEU A 419 -1.98 9.62 -4.95
C LEU A 419 -2.97 10.23 -5.94
N PRO A 420 -2.71 10.14 -7.26
CA PRO A 420 -3.64 10.64 -8.26
C PRO A 420 -4.88 9.74 -8.35
N ILE A 421 -6.00 10.35 -8.64
CA ILE A 421 -7.25 9.68 -8.99
C ILE A 421 -7.70 10.09 -10.39
N PHE A 422 -8.48 9.23 -11.03
CA PHE A 422 -8.96 9.44 -12.40
C PHE A 422 -10.46 9.68 -12.36
N ILE A 423 -10.90 10.87 -12.72
CA ILE A 423 -12.30 11.32 -12.63
C ILE A 423 -12.64 12.16 -13.85
N ASN A 424 -13.78 11.90 -14.48
CA ASN A 424 -14.27 12.66 -15.64
C ASN A 424 -13.20 12.80 -16.74
N ASP A 425 -12.52 11.68 -17.02
CA ASP A 425 -11.46 11.60 -18.02
C ASP A 425 -10.27 12.55 -17.77
N SER A 426 -10.09 12.96 -16.50
CA SER A 426 -9.03 13.84 -16.01
C SER A 426 -8.25 13.18 -14.88
N ILE A 427 -7.02 13.64 -14.65
CA ILE A 427 -6.21 13.27 -13.49
C ILE A 427 -6.37 14.34 -12.42
N VAL A 428 -6.74 13.92 -11.23
CA VAL A 428 -6.96 14.79 -10.06
C VAL A 428 -5.99 14.42 -8.96
N TYR A 429 -5.28 15.40 -8.41
CA TYR A 429 -4.34 15.19 -7.31
C TYR A 429 -4.16 16.45 -6.45
N LEU A 430 -3.59 16.28 -5.26
CA LEU A 430 -3.11 17.39 -4.45
C LEU A 430 -1.62 17.61 -4.69
N ASN A 431 -1.24 18.86 -4.87
CA ASN A 431 0.16 19.22 -4.96
C ASN A 431 0.81 19.43 -3.57
N ASN A 432 2.12 19.66 -3.54
CA ASN A 432 2.86 19.89 -2.30
C ASN A 432 2.44 21.16 -1.52
N LYS A 433 1.69 22.07 -2.14
CA LYS A 433 1.10 23.25 -1.49
C LYS A 433 -0.32 23.00 -0.96
N ASN A 434 -0.79 21.76 -0.95
CA ASN A 434 -2.15 21.35 -0.58
C ASN A 434 -3.24 22.00 -1.47
N GLN A 435 -2.96 22.21 -2.75
CA GLN A 435 -3.91 22.70 -3.74
C GLN A 435 -4.41 21.52 -4.57
N LEU A 436 -5.71 21.50 -4.85
CA LEU A 436 -6.31 20.55 -5.78
C LEU A 436 -5.92 20.93 -7.21
N ILE A 437 -5.42 19.97 -7.95
CA ILE A 437 -4.98 20.12 -9.34
C ILE A 437 -5.81 19.15 -10.19
N ILE A 438 -6.33 19.64 -11.32
CA ILE A 438 -6.99 18.82 -12.34
C ILE A 438 -6.29 19.07 -13.65
N ILE A 439 -5.90 18.00 -14.32
CA ILE A 439 -5.29 18.02 -15.66
C ILE A 439 -6.04 17.07 -16.59
N ASN A 440 -6.14 17.45 -17.85
CA ASN A 440 -6.76 16.66 -18.93
C ASN A 440 -5.72 16.00 -19.82
#